data_546859e7a15d35602f1267b8fd7d0908
#
_entry.id   546859e7a15d35602f1267b8fd7d0908
#
_cell.length_a   1.000
_cell.length_b   1.000
_cell.length_c   1.000
_cell.angle_alpha   90.00
_cell.angle_beta   90.00
_cell.angle_gamma   90.00
#
_symmetry.space_group_name_H-M   'P 1'
#
loop_
_entity.id
_entity.type
_entity.pdbx_description
1 polymer ?
#
loop_
_entity_poly.entity_id
_entity_poly.type
_entity_poly.pdbx_seq_one_letter_code
_entity_poly.pdbx_strand_id
1 'polypeptide(L)'
;MISVCVATHNGEKYIKQQLESILSQLSQDDEVVISDDGSTDDTLSIINEINDSRIIVYQYQQPSKTKHSHEYVCRNFENVLKHAKGDYIFLSDQDDEWMPNKVEVCMKDLEDHDMVLHEFMHIDENENVIKPLHYNGTFRPHNYLLRVGKHYGCAMAFRRSVLDYALPFPKHLLLHDYWIGILAETIGNFYYEKQPLIKYRIHQHNTSGNHNPLWFMVYYRVNTMFMVLYRVLKCKLGFHHYFG
;
A
#
# COMPACT_ATOMS: atom_id res chain seq x y z
N MET A 1 -9.20 -6.05 15.08
CA MET A 1 -9.86 -5.11 14.13
C MET A 1 -8.91 -4.87 12.96
N ILE A 2 -9.45 -4.91 11.73
CA ILE A 2 -8.70 -4.65 10.49
C ILE A 2 -9.05 -3.26 9.97
N SER A 3 -8.06 -2.48 9.51
CA SER A 3 -8.25 -1.30 8.68
C SER A 3 -7.73 -1.57 7.28
N VAL A 4 -8.60 -1.51 6.27
CA VAL A 4 -8.17 -1.49 4.87
C VAL A 4 -8.00 -0.03 4.45
N CYS A 5 -6.80 0.34 4.08
CA CYS A 5 -6.40 1.70 3.71
C CYS A 5 -6.38 1.84 2.19
N VAL A 6 -7.30 2.61 1.65
CA VAL A 6 -7.46 2.85 0.21
C VAL A 6 -7.10 4.30 -0.12
N ALA A 7 -6.15 4.50 -1.02
CA ALA A 7 -5.87 5.81 -1.61
C ALA A 7 -6.57 5.91 -2.97
N THR A 8 -7.41 6.94 -3.17
CA THR A 8 -8.17 7.09 -4.41
C THR A 8 -7.99 8.48 -5.04
N HIS A 9 -8.05 8.52 -6.37
CA HIS A 9 -8.12 9.72 -7.21
C HIS A 9 -8.63 9.33 -8.60
N ASN A 10 -9.80 9.81 -8.99
CA ASN A 10 -10.46 9.53 -10.28
C ASN A 10 -10.51 8.03 -10.59
N GLY A 11 -11.14 7.27 -9.69
CA GLY A 11 -11.22 5.80 -9.74
C GLY A 11 -12.59 5.25 -10.14
N GLU A 12 -13.48 6.06 -10.72
CA GLU A 12 -14.88 5.70 -11.01
C GLU A 12 -15.04 4.35 -11.72
N LYS A 13 -14.07 3.99 -12.57
CA LYS A 13 -14.15 2.79 -13.40
C LYS A 13 -14.05 1.49 -12.61
N TYR A 14 -13.30 1.47 -11.50
CA TYR A 14 -12.93 0.22 -10.82
C TYR A 14 -13.25 0.21 -9.33
N ILE A 15 -13.43 1.39 -8.71
CA ILE A 15 -13.54 1.52 -7.25
C ILE A 15 -14.68 0.68 -6.66
N LYS A 16 -15.81 0.52 -7.38
CA LYS A 16 -16.93 -0.29 -6.91
C LYS A 16 -16.54 -1.75 -6.75
N GLN A 17 -15.98 -2.35 -7.81
CA GLN A 17 -15.54 -3.74 -7.81
C GLN A 17 -14.48 -3.99 -6.74
N GLN A 18 -13.52 -3.07 -6.62
CA GLN A 18 -12.48 -3.15 -5.59
C GLN A 18 -13.08 -3.17 -4.19
N LEU A 19 -13.98 -2.23 -3.87
CA LEU A 19 -14.60 -2.16 -2.55
C LEU A 19 -15.51 -3.37 -2.25
N GLU A 20 -16.27 -3.86 -3.22
CA GLU A 20 -17.08 -5.07 -3.07
C GLU A 20 -16.20 -6.30 -2.77
N SER A 21 -15.04 -6.45 -3.44
CA SER A 21 -14.09 -7.54 -3.19
C SER A 21 -13.47 -7.47 -1.79
N ILE A 22 -13.25 -6.28 -1.26
CA ILE A 22 -12.75 -6.02 0.11
C ILE A 22 -13.84 -6.32 1.14
N LEU A 23 -15.00 -5.69 1.01
CA LEU A 23 -16.10 -5.75 1.97
C LEU A 23 -16.63 -7.16 2.17
N SER A 24 -16.56 -8.02 1.14
CA SER A 24 -16.98 -9.42 1.21
C SER A 24 -16.17 -10.27 2.21
N GLN A 25 -14.98 -9.79 2.62
CA GLN A 25 -14.05 -10.51 3.49
C GLN A 25 -13.93 -9.90 4.88
N LEU A 26 -14.51 -8.72 5.12
CA LEU A 26 -14.41 -7.99 6.38
C LEU A 26 -15.59 -8.29 7.31
N SER A 27 -15.31 -8.31 8.61
CA SER A 27 -16.33 -8.35 9.66
C SER A 27 -16.97 -6.98 9.88
N GLN A 28 -18.04 -6.91 10.70
CA GLN A 28 -18.71 -5.65 11.02
C GLN A 28 -17.87 -4.73 11.90
N ASP A 29 -16.88 -5.26 12.60
CA ASP A 29 -15.96 -4.50 13.45
C ASP A 29 -14.74 -3.96 12.71
N ASP A 30 -14.58 -4.31 11.42
CA ASP A 30 -13.48 -3.85 10.58
C ASP A 30 -13.87 -2.56 9.85
N GLU A 31 -12.88 -1.83 9.32
CA GLU A 31 -13.11 -0.59 8.60
C GLU A 31 -12.40 -0.55 7.24
N VAL A 32 -13.00 0.17 6.30
CA VAL A 32 -12.37 0.59 5.04
C VAL A 32 -12.19 2.10 5.10
N VAL A 33 -10.97 2.53 5.31
CA VAL A 33 -10.61 3.95 5.36
C VAL A 33 -10.16 4.37 3.98
N ILE A 34 -10.84 5.35 3.40
CA ILE A 34 -10.55 5.88 2.07
C ILE A 34 -10.02 7.30 2.19
N SER A 35 -8.90 7.60 1.55
CA SER A 35 -8.41 8.96 1.39
C SER A 35 -8.54 9.35 -0.08
N ASP A 36 -9.44 10.28 -0.37
CA ASP A 36 -9.68 10.79 -1.72
C ASP A 36 -8.87 12.06 -1.98
N ASP A 37 -8.00 12.01 -2.97
CA ASP A 37 -7.11 13.12 -3.37
C ASP A 37 -7.79 14.04 -4.40
N GLY A 38 -8.99 14.51 -4.10
CA GLY A 38 -9.73 15.47 -4.91
C GLY A 38 -10.23 14.90 -6.24
N SER A 39 -10.89 13.75 -6.22
CA SER A 39 -11.56 13.20 -7.40
C SER A 39 -12.58 14.17 -8.00
N THR A 40 -12.62 14.23 -9.32
CA THR A 40 -13.51 15.10 -10.10
C THR A 40 -14.48 14.33 -10.99
N ASP A 41 -14.36 13.00 -11.01
CA ASP A 41 -15.25 12.04 -11.66
C ASP A 41 -16.30 11.50 -10.66
N ASP A 42 -16.99 10.42 -11.01
CA ASP A 42 -18.05 9.84 -10.19
C ASP A 42 -17.55 8.98 -9.02
N THR A 43 -16.23 8.96 -8.71
CA THR A 43 -15.62 8.13 -7.65
C THR A 43 -16.35 8.24 -6.32
N LEU A 44 -16.53 9.47 -5.81
CA LEU A 44 -17.18 9.70 -4.49
C LEU A 44 -18.67 9.34 -4.50
N SER A 45 -19.36 9.56 -5.61
CA SER A 45 -20.76 9.17 -5.79
C SER A 45 -20.91 7.65 -5.70
N ILE A 46 -20.05 6.92 -6.42
CA ILE A 46 -20.05 5.45 -6.44
C ILE A 46 -19.74 4.87 -5.05
N ILE A 47 -18.76 5.44 -4.33
CA ILE A 47 -18.45 5.01 -2.96
C ILE A 47 -19.65 5.20 -2.04
N ASN A 48 -20.33 6.35 -2.13
CA ASN A 48 -21.51 6.63 -1.32
C ASN A 48 -22.70 5.70 -1.64
N GLU A 49 -22.87 5.30 -2.90
CA GLU A 49 -23.92 4.37 -3.33
C GLU A 49 -23.77 2.96 -2.76
N ILE A 50 -22.54 2.52 -2.41
CA ILE A 50 -22.31 1.23 -1.74
C ILE A 50 -23.02 1.19 -0.39
N ASN A 51 -23.15 2.31 0.30
CA ASN A 51 -23.90 2.48 1.54
C ASN A 51 -23.55 1.44 2.62
N ASP A 52 -22.27 1.17 2.82
CA ASP A 52 -21.76 0.26 3.84
C ASP A 52 -21.15 1.06 5.00
N SER A 53 -21.60 0.81 6.23
CA SER A 53 -21.19 1.55 7.44
C SER A 53 -19.72 1.38 7.81
N ARG A 54 -19.04 0.40 7.26
CA ARG A 54 -17.59 0.15 7.46
C ARG A 54 -16.73 1.11 6.64
N ILE A 55 -17.29 1.79 5.63
CA ILE A 55 -16.56 2.73 4.78
C ILE A 55 -16.51 4.10 5.43
N ILE A 56 -15.29 4.63 5.58
CA ILE A 56 -15.04 5.97 6.12
C ILE A 56 -14.20 6.74 5.09
N VAL A 57 -14.74 7.83 4.56
CA VAL A 57 -14.09 8.63 3.51
C VAL A 57 -13.54 9.92 4.08
N TYR A 58 -12.26 10.19 3.80
CA TYR A 58 -11.58 11.44 4.07
C TYR A 58 -11.23 12.14 2.77
N GLN A 59 -11.76 13.32 2.54
CA GLN A 59 -11.35 14.17 1.43
C GLN A 59 -10.02 14.82 1.79
N TYR A 60 -8.97 14.52 1.03
CA TYR A 60 -7.64 15.01 1.25
C TYR A 60 -7.29 16.10 0.26
N GLN A 61 -6.79 17.21 0.76
CA GLN A 61 -6.26 18.29 -0.07
C GLN A 61 -4.73 18.29 0.00
N GLN A 62 -4.09 18.12 -1.11
CA GLN A 62 -2.62 18.15 -1.18
C GLN A 62 -2.08 19.48 -0.66
N PRO A 63 -1.16 19.47 0.32
CA PRO A 63 -0.67 20.69 0.98
C PRO A 63 0.14 21.57 0.04
N SER A 64 0.69 21.03 -1.03
CA SER A 64 1.49 21.74 -2.03
C SER A 64 1.59 20.94 -3.32
N LYS A 65 1.80 21.66 -4.43
CA LYS A 65 2.11 21.04 -5.73
C LYS A 65 3.49 20.35 -5.69
N THR A 66 3.60 19.22 -6.33
CA THR A 66 4.87 18.51 -6.56
C THR A 66 5.08 18.23 -8.04
N LYS A 67 6.35 17.98 -8.41
CA LYS A 67 6.73 17.63 -9.80
C LYS A 67 6.55 16.14 -10.09
N HIS A 68 6.37 15.31 -9.05
CA HIS A 68 6.32 13.86 -9.16
C HIS A 68 4.96 13.33 -8.77
N SER A 69 4.27 12.66 -9.69
CA SER A 69 2.95 12.04 -9.44
C SER A 69 2.99 11.05 -8.26
N HIS A 70 4.05 10.26 -8.15
CA HIS A 70 4.24 9.33 -7.04
C HIS A 70 4.25 9.99 -5.65
N GLU A 71 4.69 11.25 -5.54
CA GLU A 71 4.66 11.98 -4.26
C GLU A 71 3.21 12.27 -3.82
N TYR A 72 2.30 12.55 -4.75
CA TYR A 72 0.88 12.68 -4.43
C TYR A 72 0.31 11.37 -3.87
N VAL A 73 0.63 10.25 -4.51
CA VAL A 73 0.21 8.91 -4.05
C VAL A 73 0.74 8.64 -2.64
N CYS A 74 2.03 8.90 -2.39
CA CYS A 74 2.63 8.70 -1.06
C CYS A 74 1.95 9.55 0.02
N ARG A 75 1.66 10.81 -0.26
CA ARG A 75 0.97 11.71 0.68
C ARG A 75 -0.47 11.24 0.96
N ASN A 76 -1.16 10.75 -0.07
CA ASN A 76 -2.50 10.22 0.07
C ASN A 76 -2.50 8.94 0.93
N PHE A 77 -1.54 8.02 0.72
CA PHE A 77 -1.34 6.87 1.60
C PHE A 77 -0.92 7.28 3.02
N GLU A 78 -0.08 8.28 3.19
CA GLU A 78 0.25 8.78 4.53
C GLU A 78 -1.00 9.31 5.25
N ASN A 79 -1.87 10.02 4.53
CA ASN A 79 -3.11 10.54 5.09
C ASN A 79 -4.04 9.41 5.54
N VAL A 80 -4.31 8.42 4.70
CA VAL A 80 -5.20 7.30 5.07
C VAL A 80 -4.65 6.50 6.24
N LEU A 81 -3.33 6.24 6.28
CA LEU A 81 -2.69 5.50 7.37
C LEU A 81 -2.79 6.21 8.72
N LYS A 82 -2.80 7.54 8.74
CA LYS A 82 -3.00 8.34 9.97
C LYS A 82 -4.42 8.22 10.52
N HIS A 83 -5.41 7.90 9.69
CA HIS A 83 -6.81 7.77 10.09
C HIS A 83 -7.23 6.33 10.42
N ALA A 84 -6.44 5.34 10.01
CA ALA A 84 -6.70 3.93 10.30
C ALA A 84 -6.65 3.64 11.81
N LYS A 85 -7.56 2.82 12.34
CA LYS A 85 -7.69 2.50 13.77
C LYS A 85 -7.42 1.03 14.10
N GLY A 86 -7.46 0.13 13.11
CA GLY A 86 -7.29 -1.32 13.28
C GLY A 86 -5.90 -1.71 13.74
N ASP A 87 -5.79 -2.86 14.38
CA ASP A 87 -4.52 -3.47 14.81
C ASP A 87 -3.75 -4.07 13.63
N TYR A 88 -4.47 -4.38 12.57
CA TYR A 88 -3.96 -4.90 11.31
C TYR A 88 -4.32 -3.98 10.17
N ILE A 89 -3.34 -3.63 9.36
CA ILE A 89 -3.45 -2.69 8.26
C ILE A 89 -3.25 -3.43 6.95
N PHE A 90 -4.19 -3.25 6.02
CA PHE A 90 -4.09 -3.73 4.65
C PHE A 90 -4.04 -2.52 3.72
N LEU A 91 -3.04 -2.44 2.85
CA LEU A 91 -3.01 -1.42 1.81
C LEU A 91 -3.78 -1.91 0.58
N SER A 92 -4.42 -0.98 -0.09
CA SER A 92 -5.16 -1.26 -1.32
C SER A 92 -5.10 -0.09 -2.28
N ASP A 93 -4.83 -0.38 -3.54
CA ASP A 93 -5.06 0.55 -4.63
C ASP A 93 -6.56 0.53 -5.01
N GLN A 94 -7.01 1.50 -5.79
CA GLN A 94 -8.43 1.70 -6.12
C GLN A 94 -8.94 0.82 -7.27
N ASP A 95 -8.04 0.13 -7.99
CA ASP A 95 -8.25 -0.40 -9.33
C ASP A 95 -7.93 -1.90 -9.49
N ASP A 96 -7.64 -2.57 -8.37
CA ASP A 96 -7.38 -4.01 -8.31
C ASP A 96 -8.67 -4.80 -7.96
N GLU A 97 -8.52 -6.09 -7.69
CA GLU A 97 -9.55 -6.96 -7.13
C GLU A 97 -8.93 -7.95 -6.15
N TRP A 98 -9.46 -8.03 -4.93
CA TRP A 98 -8.97 -8.99 -3.95
C TRP A 98 -9.47 -10.40 -4.23
N MET A 99 -8.58 -11.40 -4.11
CA MET A 99 -8.98 -12.79 -4.11
C MET A 99 -9.76 -13.13 -2.83
N PRO A 100 -10.75 -14.05 -2.88
CA PRO A 100 -11.70 -14.27 -1.77
C PRO A 100 -11.08 -14.70 -0.43
N ASN A 101 -9.84 -15.16 -0.41
CA ASN A 101 -9.13 -15.64 0.78
C ASN A 101 -7.99 -14.72 1.24
N LYS A 102 -7.89 -13.50 0.72
CA LYS A 102 -6.76 -12.60 1.04
C LYS A 102 -6.69 -12.29 2.54
N VAL A 103 -7.81 -11.92 3.13
CA VAL A 103 -7.85 -11.58 4.57
C VAL A 103 -7.49 -12.79 5.41
N GLU A 104 -8.09 -13.95 5.15
CA GLU A 104 -7.84 -15.19 5.91
C GLU A 104 -6.36 -15.57 5.89
N VAL A 105 -5.74 -15.62 4.70
CA VAL A 105 -4.34 -16.01 4.54
C VAL A 105 -3.41 -14.99 5.20
N CYS A 106 -3.60 -13.69 4.93
CA CYS A 106 -2.74 -12.66 5.53
C CYS A 106 -2.88 -12.63 7.06
N MET A 107 -4.07 -12.77 7.61
CA MET A 107 -4.27 -12.77 9.07
C MET A 107 -3.59 -13.96 9.74
N LYS A 108 -3.63 -15.14 9.12
CA LYS A 108 -2.90 -16.32 9.61
C LYS A 108 -1.38 -16.07 9.63
N ASP A 109 -0.82 -15.51 8.57
CA ASP A 109 0.61 -15.24 8.49
C ASP A 109 1.03 -14.13 9.48
N LEU A 110 0.15 -13.17 9.75
CA LEU A 110 0.37 -12.11 10.74
C LEU A 110 0.29 -12.59 12.19
N GLU A 111 -0.09 -13.85 12.47
CA GLU A 111 0.03 -14.40 13.83
C GLU A 111 1.48 -14.41 14.32
N ASP A 112 2.42 -14.76 13.43
CA ASP A 112 3.85 -14.90 13.74
C ASP A 112 4.73 -13.78 13.15
N HIS A 113 4.17 -12.90 12.30
CA HIS A 113 4.95 -11.89 11.58
C HIS A 113 4.35 -10.49 11.76
N ASP A 114 5.21 -9.47 11.61
CA ASP A 114 4.79 -8.06 11.67
C ASP A 114 4.24 -7.57 10.33
N MET A 115 4.71 -8.17 9.24
CA MET A 115 4.33 -7.82 7.88
C MET A 115 4.31 -9.03 6.96
N VAL A 116 3.31 -9.08 6.10
CA VAL A 116 3.16 -10.03 4.99
C VAL A 116 3.16 -9.27 3.68
N LEU A 117 3.96 -9.72 2.73
CA LEU A 117 3.89 -9.34 1.33
C LEU A 117 3.50 -10.58 0.53
N HIS A 118 2.45 -10.51 -0.26
CA HIS A 118 1.97 -11.65 -1.04
C HIS A 118 2.15 -11.47 -2.54
N GLU A 119 2.00 -12.56 -3.29
CA GLU A 119 1.98 -12.56 -4.75
C GLU A 119 0.68 -12.00 -5.31
N PHE A 120 0.69 -11.72 -6.61
CA PHE A 120 -0.49 -11.30 -7.36
C PHE A 120 -0.43 -11.80 -8.81
N MET A 121 -1.60 -11.86 -9.45
CA MET A 121 -1.70 -12.08 -10.89
C MET A 121 -1.99 -10.78 -11.61
N HIS A 122 -1.50 -10.64 -12.83
CA HIS A 122 -1.84 -9.51 -13.69
C HIS A 122 -3.07 -9.81 -14.52
N ILE A 123 -4.01 -8.86 -14.53
CA ILE A 123 -5.17 -8.87 -15.42
C ILE A 123 -5.17 -7.60 -16.29
N ASP A 124 -5.83 -7.68 -17.46
CA ASP A 124 -6.13 -6.51 -18.29
C ASP A 124 -7.42 -5.80 -17.84
N GLU A 125 -7.80 -4.75 -18.56
CA GLU A 125 -9.04 -3.99 -18.31
C GLU A 125 -10.33 -4.83 -18.48
N ASN A 126 -10.25 -5.96 -19.19
CA ASN A 126 -11.36 -6.89 -19.42
C ASN A 126 -11.28 -8.14 -18.51
N GLU A 127 -10.45 -8.10 -17.48
CA GLU A 127 -10.22 -9.19 -16.52
C GLU A 127 -9.54 -10.44 -17.09
N ASN A 128 -9.01 -10.38 -18.31
CA ASN A 128 -8.23 -11.47 -18.84
C ASN A 128 -6.88 -11.57 -18.13
N VAL A 129 -6.47 -12.77 -17.74
CA VAL A 129 -5.20 -13.00 -17.11
C VAL A 129 -4.07 -12.82 -18.13
N ILE A 130 -3.25 -11.77 -17.92
CA ILE A 130 -2.05 -11.50 -18.72
C ILE A 130 -0.87 -12.34 -18.20
N LYS A 131 -0.73 -12.40 -16.87
CA LYS A 131 0.33 -13.12 -16.20
C LYS A 131 -0.19 -13.74 -14.90
N PRO A 132 -0.21 -15.08 -14.79
CA PRO A 132 -0.85 -15.76 -13.65
C PRO A 132 -0.10 -15.58 -12.33
N LEU A 133 1.20 -15.28 -12.37
CA LEU A 133 2.02 -15.07 -11.18
C LEU A 133 3.10 -14.01 -11.48
N HIS A 134 3.24 -13.05 -10.59
CA HIS A 134 4.23 -11.98 -10.78
C HIS A 134 5.66 -12.42 -10.49
N TYR A 135 5.85 -13.32 -9.54
CA TYR A 135 7.14 -13.58 -8.92
C TYR A 135 8.10 -14.37 -9.79
N ASN A 136 9.34 -13.90 -9.84
CA ASN A 136 10.46 -14.60 -10.46
C ASN A 136 11.68 -14.61 -9.51
N GLY A 137 11.71 -15.54 -8.55
CA GLY A 137 12.91 -15.80 -7.78
C GLY A 137 12.81 -15.67 -6.27
N THR A 138 13.80 -16.19 -5.58
CA THR A 138 13.90 -16.20 -4.13
C THR A 138 14.10 -14.81 -3.57
N PHE A 139 13.24 -14.43 -2.63
CA PHE A 139 13.41 -13.27 -1.80
C PHE A 139 14.70 -13.42 -0.97
N ARG A 140 15.62 -12.46 -1.08
CA ARG A 140 16.85 -12.42 -0.26
C ARG A 140 16.98 -11.03 0.35
N PRO A 141 16.83 -10.87 1.67
CA PRO A 141 16.82 -9.56 2.35
C PRO A 141 18.04 -8.68 2.08
N HIS A 142 19.22 -9.25 1.86
CA HIS A 142 20.48 -8.50 1.81
C HIS A 142 20.81 -7.82 0.47
N ASN A 143 19.91 -7.84 -0.50
CA ASN A 143 20.16 -7.21 -1.81
C ASN A 143 19.43 -5.87 -1.99
N TYR A 144 19.31 -5.08 -0.93
CA TYR A 144 18.53 -3.83 -0.93
C TYR A 144 18.95 -2.82 -2.00
N LEU A 145 20.25 -2.69 -2.26
CA LEU A 145 20.77 -1.76 -3.25
C LEU A 145 20.45 -2.13 -4.70
N LEU A 146 20.30 -3.43 -4.98
CA LEU A 146 20.14 -3.95 -6.33
C LEU A 146 18.68 -4.31 -6.69
N ARG A 147 17.76 -4.32 -5.73
CA ARG A 147 16.37 -4.72 -5.94
C ARG A 147 15.44 -3.52 -6.05
N VAL A 148 14.99 -3.27 -7.24
CA VAL A 148 13.87 -2.37 -7.54
C VAL A 148 12.58 -3.15 -7.53
N GLY A 149 11.55 -2.56 -6.84
CA GLY A 149 10.18 -2.86 -7.17
C GLY A 149 9.69 -4.26 -6.81
N LYS A 150 9.92 -4.72 -5.56
CA LYS A 150 9.28 -5.94 -5.05
C LYS A 150 8.30 -5.69 -3.90
N HIS A 151 8.20 -4.46 -3.47
CA HIS A 151 7.21 -4.05 -2.49
C HIS A 151 6.09 -3.35 -3.24
N TYR A 152 4.97 -4.01 -3.39
CA TYR A 152 3.75 -3.44 -3.97
C TYR A 152 2.78 -3.16 -2.84
N GLY A 153 2.33 -1.93 -2.69
CA GLY A 153 1.43 -1.51 -1.62
C GLY A 153 0.19 -2.38 -1.54
N CYS A 154 -0.48 -2.60 -2.67
CA CYS A 154 -1.69 -3.42 -2.76
C CYS A 154 -1.50 -4.89 -2.32
N ALA A 155 -0.25 -5.37 -2.27
CA ALA A 155 0.10 -6.71 -1.82
C ALA A 155 0.57 -6.77 -0.35
N MET A 156 0.39 -5.70 0.44
CA MET A 156 0.87 -5.61 1.82
C MET A 156 -0.25 -5.73 2.84
N ALA A 157 0.03 -6.51 3.89
CA ALA A 157 -0.70 -6.51 5.14
C ALA A 157 0.29 -6.49 6.30
N PHE A 158 0.02 -5.71 7.38
CA PHE A 158 0.95 -5.59 8.49
C PHE A 158 0.25 -5.21 9.80
N ARG A 159 0.94 -5.48 10.91
CA ARG A 159 0.53 -5.03 12.25
C ARG A 159 0.67 -3.51 12.37
N ARG A 160 -0.22 -2.87 13.09
CA ARG A 160 -0.17 -1.41 13.35
C ARG A 160 1.19 -0.94 13.87
N SER A 161 1.91 -1.76 14.65
CA SER A 161 3.24 -1.44 15.16
C SER A 161 4.26 -1.06 14.07
N VAL A 162 4.04 -1.50 12.83
CA VAL A 162 4.84 -1.07 11.67
C VAL A 162 4.74 0.44 11.45
N LEU A 163 3.59 1.05 11.74
CA LEU A 163 3.38 2.49 11.59
C LEU A 163 4.21 3.31 12.58
N ASP A 164 4.56 2.75 13.75
CA ASP A 164 5.36 3.43 14.77
C ASP A 164 6.74 3.84 14.24
N TYR A 165 7.29 3.05 13.32
CA TYR A 165 8.56 3.36 12.68
C TYR A 165 8.43 3.81 11.22
N ALA A 166 7.31 3.57 10.55
CA ALA A 166 7.10 4.00 9.18
C ALA A 166 6.63 5.46 9.07
N LEU A 167 5.80 5.93 9.99
CA LEU A 167 5.26 7.29 9.99
C LEU A 167 6.09 8.26 10.87
N PRO A 168 6.07 9.57 10.57
CA PRO A 168 5.61 10.16 9.33
C PRO A 168 6.52 9.80 8.16
N PHE A 169 6.01 9.82 6.94
CA PHE A 169 6.85 9.60 5.76
C PHE A 169 7.88 10.70 5.61
N PRO A 170 9.09 10.38 5.09
CA PRO A 170 10.07 11.40 4.72
C PRO A 170 9.49 12.37 3.68
N LYS A 171 9.89 13.64 3.77
CA LYS A 171 9.55 14.63 2.73
C LYS A 171 10.04 14.13 1.35
N HIS A 172 9.19 14.33 0.33
CA HIS A 172 9.49 13.94 -1.06
C HIS A 172 9.67 12.42 -1.26
N LEU A 173 9.05 11.59 -0.41
CA LEU A 173 8.99 10.16 -0.63
C LEU A 173 8.20 9.87 -1.91
N LEU A 174 8.72 8.99 -2.78
CA LEU A 174 8.09 8.62 -4.05
C LEU A 174 7.51 7.19 -4.05
N LEU A 175 7.95 6.33 -3.13
CA LEU A 175 7.55 4.92 -3.06
C LEU A 175 7.26 4.58 -1.59
N HIS A 176 6.01 4.76 -1.19
CA HIS A 176 5.53 4.48 0.17
C HIS A 176 5.63 2.99 0.51
N ASP A 177 5.32 2.14 -0.47
CA ASP A 177 5.39 0.69 -0.41
C ASP A 177 6.82 0.20 -0.17
N TYR A 178 7.78 0.71 -0.94
CA TYR A 178 9.20 0.41 -0.74
C TYR A 178 9.69 0.88 0.64
N TRP A 179 9.25 2.07 1.10
CA TRP A 179 9.61 2.61 2.41
C TRP A 179 9.09 1.74 3.56
N ILE A 180 7.79 1.42 3.55
CA ILE A 180 7.17 0.59 4.57
C ILE A 180 7.80 -0.81 4.58
N GLY A 181 7.92 -1.43 3.40
CA GLY A 181 8.44 -2.77 3.26
C GLY A 181 9.87 -2.92 3.74
N ILE A 182 10.79 -2.03 3.33
CA ILE A 182 12.19 -2.12 3.74
C ILE A 182 12.39 -1.87 5.24
N LEU A 183 11.58 -1.00 5.85
CA LEU A 183 11.61 -0.80 7.29
C LEU A 183 11.09 -2.04 8.02
N ALA A 184 9.99 -2.63 7.58
CA ALA A 184 9.45 -3.86 8.18
C ALA A 184 10.44 -5.03 8.07
N GLU A 185 11.13 -5.17 6.94
CA GLU A 185 12.21 -6.16 6.77
C GLU A 185 13.43 -5.92 7.68
N THR A 186 13.72 -4.65 8.01
CA THR A 186 14.94 -4.27 8.74
C THR A 186 14.73 -4.27 10.25
N ILE A 187 13.54 -3.89 10.71
CA ILE A 187 13.21 -3.67 12.12
C ILE A 187 12.32 -4.78 12.66
N GLY A 188 11.36 -5.24 11.85
CA GLY A 188 10.35 -6.21 12.22
C GLY A 188 10.62 -7.63 11.73
N ASN A 189 9.59 -8.48 11.82
CA ASN A 189 9.57 -9.83 11.30
C ASN A 189 8.68 -9.89 10.04
N PHE A 190 9.32 -10.13 8.90
CA PHE A 190 8.71 -10.07 7.56
C PHE A 190 8.48 -11.47 6.98
N TYR A 191 7.32 -11.70 6.38
CA TYR A 191 6.98 -12.91 5.68
C TYR A 191 6.59 -12.66 4.22
N TYR A 192 6.96 -13.57 3.35
CA TYR A 192 6.60 -13.54 1.94
C TYR A 192 5.69 -14.71 1.58
N GLU A 193 4.40 -14.40 1.35
CA GLU A 193 3.39 -15.37 0.92
C GLU A 193 3.43 -15.54 -0.60
N LYS A 194 3.56 -16.79 -1.05
CA LYS A 194 3.70 -17.14 -2.47
C LYS A 194 2.36 -17.27 -3.20
N GLN A 195 1.25 -17.26 -2.46
CA GLN A 195 -0.06 -17.34 -3.04
C GLN A 195 -0.45 -15.97 -3.63
N PRO A 196 -0.94 -15.91 -4.88
CA PRO A 196 -1.51 -14.69 -5.41
C PRO A 196 -2.83 -14.39 -4.70
N LEU A 197 -2.92 -13.23 -4.05
CA LEU A 197 -4.09 -12.83 -3.25
C LEU A 197 -4.80 -11.60 -3.82
N ILE A 198 -4.31 -11.04 -4.93
CA ILE A 198 -5.00 -10.00 -5.70
C ILE A 198 -4.87 -10.25 -7.21
N LYS A 199 -5.82 -9.74 -7.95
CA LYS A 199 -5.76 -9.51 -9.38
C LYS A 199 -5.33 -8.06 -9.60
N TYR A 200 -4.05 -7.87 -9.91
CA TYR A 200 -3.46 -6.56 -10.20
C TYR A 200 -3.83 -6.14 -11.62
N ARG A 201 -4.57 -5.05 -11.74
CA ARG A 201 -5.08 -4.57 -13.03
C ARG A 201 -4.08 -3.67 -13.74
N ILE A 202 -3.79 -3.99 -15.00
CA ILE A 202 -2.93 -3.18 -15.87
C ILE A 202 -3.81 -2.37 -16.82
N HIS A 203 -3.70 -1.04 -16.73
CA HIS A 203 -4.37 -0.10 -17.61
C HIS A 203 -3.50 1.15 -17.87
N GLN A 204 -3.92 2.01 -18.81
CA GLN A 204 -3.11 3.15 -19.25
C GLN A 204 -2.84 4.22 -18.17
N HIS A 205 -3.63 4.24 -17.10
CA HIS A 205 -3.54 5.22 -16.02
C HIS A 205 -2.78 4.71 -14.77
N ASN A 206 -2.19 3.50 -14.82
CA ASN A 206 -1.35 3.03 -13.71
C ASN A 206 -0.16 3.97 -13.50
N THR A 207 0.03 4.43 -12.26
CA THR A 207 1.15 5.31 -11.89
C THR A 207 2.50 4.62 -12.05
N SER A 208 2.56 3.30 -11.95
CA SER A 208 3.77 2.47 -12.01
C SER A 208 4.43 2.34 -13.41
N GLY A 209 3.83 2.90 -14.47
CA GLY A 209 4.33 2.80 -15.86
C GLY A 209 5.39 3.83 -16.26
N ASN A 210 5.73 4.80 -15.44
CA ASN A 210 6.64 5.89 -15.80
C ASN A 210 8.11 5.46 -15.69
N HIS A 211 8.81 5.43 -16.83
CA HIS A 211 10.26 5.15 -16.90
C HIS A 211 11.07 6.38 -16.46
N ASN A 212 11.51 6.40 -15.23
CA ASN A 212 12.48 7.39 -14.76
C ASN A 212 13.88 7.08 -15.31
N PRO A 213 14.69 8.10 -15.64
CA PRO A 213 16.08 7.89 -16.06
C PRO A 213 16.90 7.09 -15.03
N LEU A 214 17.84 6.26 -15.51
CA LEU A 214 18.64 5.39 -14.63
C LEU A 214 19.35 6.17 -13.50
N TRP A 215 19.93 7.33 -13.81
CA TRP A 215 20.59 8.18 -12.81
C TRP A 215 19.66 8.64 -11.69
N PHE A 216 18.40 8.96 -12.04
CA PHE A 216 17.38 9.35 -11.06
C PHE A 216 17.02 8.16 -10.16
N MET A 217 16.89 6.97 -10.72
CA MET A 217 16.60 5.76 -9.95
C MET A 217 17.73 5.41 -8.98
N VAL A 218 18.99 5.55 -9.41
CA VAL A 218 20.18 5.33 -8.55
C VAL A 218 20.19 6.38 -7.43
N TYR A 219 20.04 7.66 -7.77
CA TYR A 219 20.00 8.75 -6.81
C TYR A 219 18.90 8.53 -5.77
N TYR A 220 17.68 8.22 -6.23
CA TYR A 220 16.54 8.00 -5.35
C TYR A 220 16.78 6.84 -4.38
N ARG A 221 17.36 5.74 -4.85
CA ARG A 221 17.66 4.57 -4.00
C ARG A 221 18.71 4.87 -2.94
N VAL A 222 19.78 5.52 -3.34
CA VAL A 222 20.83 5.93 -2.39
C VAL A 222 20.25 6.85 -1.33
N ASN A 223 19.44 7.83 -1.74
CA ASN A 223 18.79 8.75 -0.81
C ASN A 223 17.81 8.00 0.12
N THR A 224 16.98 7.11 -0.41
CA THR A 224 16.06 6.29 0.40
C THR A 224 16.82 5.41 1.39
N MET A 225 17.96 4.85 1.00
CA MET A 225 18.81 4.08 1.90
C MET A 225 19.31 4.92 3.09
N PHE A 226 19.75 6.15 2.85
CA PHE A 226 20.15 7.06 3.93
C PHE A 226 18.96 7.39 4.86
N MET A 227 17.78 7.63 4.29
CA MET A 227 16.57 7.87 5.08
C MET A 227 16.20 6.63 5.92
N VAL A 228 16.30 5.43 5.37
CA VAL A 228 16.06 4.18 6.11
C VAL A 228 17.06 4.01 7.24
N LEU A 229 18.37 4.15 6.97
CA LEU A 229 19.42 4.06 7.99
C LEU A 229 19.18 5.07 9.13
N TYR A 230 18.87 6.31 8.78
CA TYR A 230 18.55 7.34 9.77
C TYR A 230 17.34 6.93 10.63
N ARG A 231 16.25 6.44 10.00
CA ARG A 231 15.05 5.99 10.70
C ARG A 231 15.33 4.81 11.62
N VAL A 232 16.07 3.80 11.15
CA VAL A 232 16.46 2.62 11.93
C VAL A 232 17.31 3.02 13.15
N LEU A 233 18.30 3.90 12.96
CA LEU A 233 19.11 4.42 14.06
C LEU A 233 18.27 5.17 15.10
N LYS A 234 17.34 6.01 14.63
CA LYS A 234 16.42 6.74 15.49
C LYS A 234 15.56 5.79 16.34
N CYS A 235 15.00 4.76 15.73
CA CYS A 235 14.22 3.74 16.44
C CYS A 235 15.06 2.99 17.48
N LYS A 236 16.29 2.56 17.12
CA LYS A 236 17.18 1.86 18.05
C LYS A 236 17.66 2.70 19.23
N LEU A 237 17.70 4.02 19.07
CA LEU A 237 18.04 4.95 20.15
C LEU A 237 16.84 5.35 21.03
N GLY A 238 15.67 4.73 20.84
CA GLY A 238 14.47 4.97 21.63
C GLY A 238 13.72 6.26 21.28
N PHE A 239 14.07 6.94 20.19
CA PHE A 239 13.32 8.09 19.68
C PHE A 239 12.12 7.65 18.88
N HIS A 240 11.17 6.98 19.52
CA HIS A 240 9.88 6.69 18.92
C HIS A 240 9.03 7.96 18.88
N HIS A 241 8.53 8.35 17.74
CA HIS A 241 7.48 9.35 17.67
C HIS A 241 6.16 8.68 18.04
N TYR A 242 5.73 8.86 19.26
CA TYR A 242 4.35 8.61 19.62
C TYR A 242 3.47 9.58 18.83
N PHE A 243 2.53 9.05 18.05
CA PHE A 243 1.36 9.81 17.65
C PHE A 243 0.45 9.88 18.88
N GLY A 244 0.50 11.03 19.56
CA GLY A 244 -0.50 11.43 20.54
C GLY A 244 -1.65 12.10 19.83
#